data_20efc60881297c6473d8feaaac139200
#
_entry.id   20efc60881297c6473d8feaaac139200
#
_cell.length_a   1.000
_cell.length_b   1.000
_cell.length_c   1.000
_cell.angle_alpha   90.00
_cell.angle_beta   90.00
_cell.angle_gamma   90.00
#
_symmetry.space_group_name_H-M   'P 1'
#
loop_
_entity.id
_entity.type
_entity.pdbx_description
1 polymer ?
#
loop_
_entity_poly.entity_id
_entity_poly.type
_entity_poly.pdbx_seq_one_letter_code
_entity_poly.pdbx_strand_id
1 'polypeptide(L)'
;EDKFFNLFGSLSRLLPILPLYGYGKTLFQPVYVKDVASAIVSALSNTSAIGKTYEIGGPHIYSYTDLMKIILKNTRRRCLLLPVPFQFGEIQGRIMGLSPKPLLTYDQILSLKSDNIVGLDAFNLSNLGIEPTAVETIVPTYLSRYRKGGRLGRASIV
;
A
#
# COMPACT_ATOMS: atom_id res chain seq x y z
N GLU A 1 -3.03 8.01 8.40
CA GLU A 1 -2.04 7.88 7.31
C GLU A 1 -1.68 6.40 7.13
N ASP A 2 -1.52 6.00 5.90
CA ASP A 2 -1.20 4.62 5.53
C ASP A 2 0.17 4.18 6.08
N LYS A 3 0.20 3.02 6.75
CA LYS A 3 1.43 2.47 7.34
C LYS A 3 2.38 1.91 6.27
N PHE A 4 1.86 1.28 5.21
CA PHE A 4 2.66 0.62 4.18
C PHE A 4 3.53 1.61 3.40
N PHE A 5 2.91 2.61 2.75
CA PHE A 5 3.65 3.61 1.96
C PHE A 5 4.59 4.44 2.83
N ASN A 6 4.20 4.79 4.06
CA ASN A 6 5.05 5.52 4.99
C ASN A 6 6.24 4.69 5.47
N LEU A 7 6.06 3.41 5.76
CA LEU A 7 7.14 2.50 6.15
C LEU A 7 8.20 2.43 5.04
N PHE A 8 7.80 2.08 3.82
CA PHE A 8 8.73 1.95 2.71
C PHE A 8 9.29 3.29 2.23
N GLY A 9 8.51 4.37 2.34
CA GLY A 9 9.02 5.73 2.16
C GLY A 9 10.14 6.09 3.14
N SER A 10 9.98 5.70 4.40
CA SER A 10 11.02 5.86 5.43
C SER A 10 12.24 4.96 5.17
N LEU A 11 12.02 3.67 4.89
CA LEU A 11 13.09 2.72 4.61
C LEU A 11 13.92 3.11 3.38
N SER A 12 13.29 3.66 2.35
CA SER A 12 13.98 4.15 1.15
C SER A 12 14.96 5.30 1.43
N ARG A 13 14.88 5.95 2.59
CA ARG A 13 15.86 6.97 3.03
C ARG A 13 17.11 6.37 3.63
N LEU A 14 16.98 5.20 4.25
CA LEU A 14 18.01 4.55 5.06
C LEU A 14 18.72 3.44 4.30
N LEU A 15 17.97 2.71 3.47
CA LEU A 15 18.46 1.51 2.83
C LEU A 15 18.65 1.72 1.32
N PRO A 16 19.80 1.31 0.76
CA PRO A 16 20.02 1.33 -0.69
C PRO A 16 19.32 0.18 -1.43
N ILE A 17 18.89 -0.85 -0.68
CA ILE A 17 18.24 -2.06 -1.21
C ILE A 17 16.95 -2.29 -0.42
N LEU A 18 15.84 -2.59 -1.14
CA LEU A 18 14.57 -2.95 -0.55
C LEU A 18 14.15 -4.34 -1.05
N PRO A 19 13.79 -5.28 -0.15
CA PRO A 19 13.40 -6.63 -0.54
C PRO A 19 12.00 -6.64 -1.17
N LEU A 20 11.84 -7.42 -2.24
CA LEU A 20 10.58 -7.78 -2.85
C LEU A 20 10.24 -9.23 -2.49
N TYR A 21 9.59 -9.43 -1.35
CA TYR A 21 9.19 -10.76 -0.89
C TYR A 21 8.22 -11.40 -1.88
N GLY A 22 8.33 -12.73 -2.09
CA GLY A 22 7.55 -13.43 -3.10
C GLY A 22 7.81 -12.92 -4.52
N TYR A 23 9.03 -12.40 -4.77
CA TYR A 23 9.42 -11.79 -6.05
C TYR A 23 8.57 -10.57 -6.43
N GLY A 24 7.86 -9.99 -5.47
CA GLY A 24 7.02 -8.80 -5.68
C GLY A 24 5.76 -9.04 -6.51
N LYS A 25 5.30 -10.28 -6.62
CA LYS A 25 4.17 -10.67 -7.49
C LYS A 25 2.80 -10.50 -6.85
N THR A 26 2.71 -10.46 -5.52
CA THR A 26 1.45 -10.34 -4.78
C THR A 26 0.69 -9.10 -5.24
N LEU A 27 -0.62 -9.26 -5.46
CA LEU A 27 -1.50 -8.22 -5.97
C LEU A 27 -2.22 -7.51 -4.82
N PHE A 28 -2.37 -6.21 -4.97
CA PHE A 28 -3.07 -5.33 -4.04
C PHE A 28 -4.00 -4.39 -4.78
N GLN A 29 -5.10 -4.04 -4.13
CA GLN A 29 -6.04 -3.04 -4.62
C GLN A 29 -6.24 -1.96 -3.55
N PRO A 30 -5.26 -1.05 -3.35
CA PRO A 30 -5.30 -0.04 -2.31
C PRO A 30 -6.49 0.89 -2.47
N VAL A 31 -7.20 1.16 -1.38
CA VAL A 31 -8.34 2.06 -1.34
C VAL A 31 -8.03 3.32 -0.54
N TYR A 32 -8.55 4.44 -0.96
CA TYR A 32 -8.44 5.70 -0.21
C TYR A 32 -9.40 5.72 0.98
N VAL A 33 -8.89 6.12 2.14
CA VAL A 33 -9.67 6.10 3.39
C VAL A 33 -10.96 6.93 3.35
N LYS A 34 -10.99 8.02 2.59
CA LYS A 34 -12.21 8.81 2.44
C LYS A 34 -13.27 8.10 1.59
N ASP A 35 -12.85 7.31 0.61
CA ASP A 35 -13.79 6.49 -0.18
C ASP A 35 -14.41 5.41 0.70
N VAL A 36 -13.62 4.81 1.62
CA VAL A 36 -14.14 3.87 2.63
C VAL A 36 -15.15 4.55 3.55
N ALA A 37 -14.84 5.76 4.02
CA ALA A 37 -15.77 6.52 4.87
C ALA A 37 -17.07 6.87 4.11
N SER A 38 -16.96 7.29 2.85
CA SER A 38 -18.12 7.55 1.99
C SER A 38 -18.95 6.29 1.75
N ALA A 39 -18.29 5.12 1.59
CA ALA A 39 -18.97 3.84 1.44
C ALA A 39 -19.81 3.48 2.68
N ILE A 40 -19.26 3.69 3.87
CA ILE A 40 -19.98 3.45 5.13
C ILE A 40 -21.21 4.36 5.22
N VAL A 41 -21.06 5.66 4.95
CA VAL A 41 -22.18 6.62 4.98
C VAL A 41 -23.24 6.24 3.95
N SER A 42 -22.84 5.91 2.71
CA SER A 42 -23.75 5.49 1.66
C SER A 42 -24.51 4.21 2.03
N ALA A 43 -23.81 3.21 2.59
CA ALA A 43 -24.41 1.94 3.01
C ALA A 43 -25.45 2.14 4.15
N LEU A 44 -25.16 3.04 5.11
CA LEU A 44 -26.10 3.35 6.19
C LEU A 44 -27.36 4.05 5.70
N SER A 45 -27.27 4.84 4.63
CA SER A 45 -28.39 5.59 4.06
C SER A 45 -29.17 4.79 2.99
N ASN A 46 -28.67 3.62 2.60
CA ASN A 46 -29.23 2.83 1.51
C ASN A 46 -29.83 1.52 2.02
N THR A 47 -31.17 1.43 2.04
CA THR A 47 -31.88 0.21 2.49
C THR A 47 -31.53 -1.02 1.65
N SER A 48 -31.14 -0.84 0.36
CA SER A 48 -30.73 -1.95 -0.50
C SER A 48 -29.36 -2.55 -0.11
N ALA A 49 -28.61 -1.88 0.77
CA ALA A 49 -27.34 -2.37 1.28
C ALA A 49 -27.49 -3.34 2.46
N ILE A 50 -28.68 -3.41 3.05
CA ILE A 50 -28.96 -4.26 4.23
C ILE A 50 -28.70 -5.73 3.89
N GLY A 51 -27.94 -6.41 4.75
CA GLY A 51 -27.60 -7.82 4.61
C GLY A 51 -26.59 -8.15 3.51
N LYS A 52 -25.99 -7.14 2.86
CA LYS A 52 -24.96 -7.34 1.84
C LYS A 52 -23.55 -7.12 2.39
N THR A 53 -22.60 -7.86 1.82
CA THR A 53 -21.17 -7.67 2.06
C THR A 53 -20.57 -6.91 0.88
N TYR A 54 -19.78 -5.87 1.18
CA TYR A 54 -19.08 -5.07 0.17
C TYR A 54 -17.58 -5.22 0.34
N GLU A 55 -16.90 -5.55 -0.75
CA GLU A 55 -15.44 -5.56 -0.80
C GLU A 55 -14.95 -4.23 -1.37
N ILE A 56 -14.17 -3.51 -0.58
CA ILE A 56 -13.80 -2.12 -0.88
C ILE A 56 -12.36 -2.08 -1.40
N GLY A 57 -12.20 -1.75 -2.66
CA GLY A 57 -10.91 -1.59 -3.34
C GLY A 57 -10.82 -0.30 -4.14
N GLY A 58 -9.60 0.14 -4.45
CA GLY A 58 -9.36 1.28 -5.33
C GLY A 58 -9.62 0.94 -6.81
N PRO A 59 -9.39 1.91 -7.73
CA PRO A 59 -9.73 1.73 -9.14
C PRO A 59 -8.78 0.78 -9.90
N HIS A 60 -7.59 0.53 -9.37
CA HIS A 60 -6.56 -0.26 -10.03
C HIS A 60 -5.94 -1.31 -9.12
N ILE A 61 -5.55 -2.42 -9.73
CA ILE A 61 -4.79 -3.50 -9.08
C ILE A 61 -3.30 -3.27 -9.38
N TYR A 62 -2.47 -3.39 -8.35
CA TYR A 62 -1.02 -3.22 -8.44
C TYR A 62 -0.30 -4.44 -7.91
N SER A 63 0.80 -4.83 -8.55
CA SER A 63 1.73 -5.76 -7.92
C SER A 63 2.48 -5.07 -6.76
N TYR A 64 3.00 -5.85 -5.81
CA TYR A 64 3.88 -5.33 -4.77
C TYR A 64 5.06 -4.55 -5.37
N THR A 65 5.60 -5.04 -6.50
CA THR A 65 6.65 -4.34 -7.27
C THR A 65 6.20 -2.97 -7.74
N ASP A 66 4.96 -2.84 -8.27
CA ASP A 66 4.46 -1.55 -8.78
C ASP A 66 4.24 -0.55 -7.67
N LEU A 67 3.71 -1.00 -6.51
CA LEU A 67 3.59 -0.14 -5.33
C LEU A 67 4.95 0.37 -4.87
N MET A 68 5.99 -0.48 -4.87
CA MET A 68 7.36 -0.07 -4.53
C MET A 68 7.92 0.93 -5.53
N LYS A 69 7.68 0.76 -6.83
CA LYS A 69 8.06 1.75 -7.86
C LYS A 69 7.35 3.10 -7.65
N ILE A 70 6.05 3.09 -7.30
CA ILE A 70 5.29 4.30 -6.97
C ILE A 70 5.93 5.02 -5.79
N ILE A 71 6.33 4.30 -4.73
CA ILE A 71 7.02 4.88 -3.57
C ILE A 71 8.34 5.52 -3.98
N LEU A 72 9.20 4.80 -4.69
CA LEU A 72 10.51 5.29 -5.12
C LEU A 72 10.41 6.51 -6.04
N LYS A 73 9.45 6.50 -6.97
CA LYS A 73 9.16 7.64 -7.85
C LYS A 73 8.76 8.88 -7.04
N ASN A 74 7.84 8.73 -6.08
CA ASN A 74 7.33 9.85 -5.30
C ASN A 74 8.33 10.39 -4.28
N THR A 75 9.16 9.52 -3.70
CA THR A 75 10.23 9.90 -2.77
C THR A 75 11.49 10.40 -3.50
N ARG A 76 11.56 10.25 -4.83
CA ARG A 76 12.75 10.54 -5.65
C ARG A 76 14.01 9.84 -5.11
N ARG A 77 13.84 8.59 -4.63
CA ARG A 77 14.92 7.77 -4.11
C ARG A 77 15.29 6.68 -5.11
N ARG A 78 16.58 6.35 -5.14
CA ARG A 78 17.11 5.25 -5.94
C ARG A 78 17.48 4.12 -4.99
N CYS A 79 16.62 3.11 -4.90
CA CYS A 79 16.89 1.87 -4.17
C CYS A 79 16.80 0.71 -5.15
N LEU A 80 17.68 -0.25 -5.01
CA LEU A 80 17.60 -1.51 -5.75
C LEU A 80 16.46 -2.34 -5.15
N LEU A 81 15.53 -2.76 -5.97
CA LEU A 81 14.47 -3.69 -5.57
C LEU A 81 15.01 -5.11 -5.76
N LEU A 82 15.23 -5.83 -4.67
CA LEU A 82 15.81 -7.17 -4.68
C LEU A 82 14.72 -8.22 -4.54
N PRO A 83 14.40 -9.01 -5.58
CA PRO A 83 13.47 -10.11 -5.48
C PRO A 83 13.99 -11.19 -4.51
N VAL A 84 13.20 -11.54 -3.49
CA VAL A 84 13.55 -12.56 -2.51
C VAL A 84 12.39 -13.53 -2.32
N PRO A 85 12.64 -14.84 -2.13
CA PRO A 85 11.60 -15.80 -1.81
C PRO A 85 11.01 -15.52 -0.42
N PHE A 86 9.75 -15.98 -0.20
CA PHE A 86 9.05 -15.75 1.07
C PHE A 86 9.75 -16.34 2.28
N GLN A 87 10.46 -17.47 2.12
CA GLN A 87 11.18 -18.14 3.21
C GLN A 87 12.18 -17.22 3.89
N PHE A 88 12.88 -16.36 3.12
CA PHE A 88 13.77 -15.36 3.69
C PHE A 88 13.02 -14.32 4.54
N GLY A 89 11.86 -13.86 4.03
CA GLY A 89 10.99 -12.94 4.76
C GLY A 89 10.47 -13.54 6.07
N GLU A 90 10.11 -14.82 6.06
CA GLU A 90 9.62 -15.53 7.25
C GLU A 90 10.68 -15.63 8.34
N ILE A 91 11.90 -16.02 7.96
CA ILE A 91 13.04 -16.09 8.89
C ILE A 91 13.33 -14.69 9.44
N GLN A 92 13.40 -13.68 8.57
CA GLN A 92 13.64 -12.31 8.96
C GLN A 92 12.52 -11.78 9.88
N GLY A 93 11.26 -12.04 9.56
CA GLY A 93 10.10 -11.61 10.36
C GLY A 93 10.09 -12.24 11.76
N ARG A 94 10.50 -13.52 11.88
CA ARG A 94 10.64 -14.19 13.19
C ARG A 94 11.75 -13.56 14.04
N ILE A 95 12.92 -13.32 13.45
CA ILE A 95 14.07 -12.71 14.16
C ILE A 95 13.74 -11.28 14.56
N MET A 96 13.20 -10.47 13.64
CA MET A 96 12.87 -9.07 13.91
C MET A 96 11.68 -8.94 14.87
N GLY A 97 10.77 -9.92 14.88
CA GLY A 97 9.63 -9.97 15.82
C GLY A 97 10.02 -10.04 17.29
N LEU A 98 11.28 -10.39 17.60
CA LEU A 98 11.84 -10.34 18.96
C LEU A 98 12.11 -8.90 19.44
N SER A 99 12.12 -7.93 18.52
CA SER A 99 12.30 -6.51 18.87
C SER A 99 10.99 -5.90 19.37
N PRO A 100 11.01 -5.00 20.36
CA PRO A 100 9.83 -4.33 20.86
C PRO A 100 9.14 -3.42 19.84
N LYS A 101 9.85 -3.06 18.74
CA LYS A 101 9.31 -2.30 17.60
C LYS A 101 9.83 -2.90 16.28
N PRO A 102 9.29 -4.04 15.85
CA PRO A 102 9.75 -4.68 14.63
C PRO A 102 9.41 -3.83 13.41
N LEU A 103 10.36 -3.67 12.49
CA LEU A 103 10.14 -3.05 11.19
C LEU A 103 9.33 -3.95 10.25
N LEU A 104 9.43 -5.26 10.46
CA LEU A 104 8.75 -6.29 9.71
C LEU A 104 8.38 -7.43 10.66
N THR A 105 7.13 -7.88 10.61
CA THR A 105 6.64 -9.01 11.39
C THR A 105 6.42 -10.24 10.52
N TYR A 106 6.44 -11.41 11.15
CA TYR A 106 6.12 -12.68 10.47
C TYR A 106 4.72 -12.65 9.82
N ASP A 107 3.71 -12.10 10.53
CA ASP A 107 2.34 -11.99 10.03
C ASP A 107 2.24 -11.08 8.79
N GLN A 108 3.04 -10.01 8.74
CA GLN A 108 3.12 -9.16 7.54
C GLN A 108 3.66 -9.93 6.33
N ILE A 109 4.64 -10.81 6.53
CA ILE A 109 5.15 -11.67 5.45
C ILE A 109 4.10 -12.70 5.04
N LEU A 110 3.36 -13.29 5.98
CA LEU A 110 2.27 -14.21 5.66
C LEU A 110 1.18 -13.51 4.84
N SER A 111 0.82 -12.29 5.21
CA SER A 111 -0.15 -11.48 4.46
C SER A 111 0.28 -11.17 3.02
N LEU A 112 1.60 -11.13 2.76
CA LEU A 112 2.12 -10.96 1.40
C LEU A 112 2.02 -12.24 0.53
N LYS A 113 1.64 -13.39 1.09
CA LYS A 113 1.50 -14.63 0.31
C LYS A 113 0.18 -14.74 -0.45
N SER A 114 -0.82 -13.95 -0.07
CA SER A 114 -2.14 -13.94 -0.68
C SER A 114 -2.41 -12.60 -1.32
N ASP A 115 -3.05 -12.61 -2.48
CA ASP A 115 -3.51 -11.40 -3.12
C ASP A 115 -4.60 -10.73 -2.27
N ASN A 116 -4.58 -9.41 -2.23
CA ASN A 116 -5.56 -8.60 -1.54
C ASN A 116 -6.24 -7.67 -2.55
N ILE A 117 -7.18 -8.25 -3.28
CA ILE A 117 -7.96 -7.62 -4.35
C ILE A 117 -9.44 -7.92 -4.17
N VAL A 118 -10.29 -7.09 -4.73
CA VAL A 118 -11.76 -7.28 -4.75
C VAL A 118 -12.12 -8.45 -5.66
N GLY A 119 -13.00 -9.34 -5.18
CA GLY A 119 -13.52 -10.45 -5.96
C GLY A 119 -14.32 -9.99 -7.17
N LEU A 120 -14.29 -10.76 -8.26
CA LEU A 120 -14.96 -10.40 -9.52
C LEU A 120 -16.46 -10.18 -9.37
N ASP A 121 -17.12 -10.99 -8.53
CA ASP A 121 -18.57 -10.95 -8.31
C ASP A 121 -18.97 -10.21 -7.03
N ALA A 122 -18.01 -9.57 -6.35
CA ALA A 122 -18.28 -8.86 -5.10
C ALA A 122 -18.97 -7.51 -5.34
N PHE A 123 -19.91 -7.16 -4.45
CA PHE A 123 -20.38 -5.79 -4.37
C PHE A 123 -19.21 -4.89 -3.95
N ASN A 124 -19.08 -3.76 -4.62
CA ASN A 124 -17.94 -2.85 -4.46
C ASN A 124 -18.40 -1.37 -4.34
N LEU A 125 -17.45 -0.43 -4.39
CA LEU A 125 -17.73 1.01 -4.29
C LEU A 125 -18.72 1.51 -5.33
N SER A 126 -18.68 1.01 -6.57
CA SER A 126 -19.58 1.44 -7.63
C SER A 126 -21.04 1.07 -7.33
N ASN A 127 -21.29 -0.05 -6.63
CA ASN A 127 -22.64 -0.42 -6.20
C ASN A 127 -23.21 0.51 -5.11
N LEU A 128 -22.35 1.30 -4.46
CA LEU A 128 -22.71 2.35 -3.51
C LEU A 128 -22.71 3.75 -4.14
N GLY A 129 -22.50 3.85 -5.45
CA GLY A 129 -22.44 5.11 -6.18
C GLY A 129 -21.17 5.93 -5.93
N ILE A 130 -20.09 5.26 -5.51
CA ILE A 130 -18.81 5.92 -5.18
C ILE A 130 -17.78 5.58 -6.25
N GLU A 131 -17.16 6.61 -6.82
CA GLU A 131 -16.03 6.47 -7.72
C GLU A 131 -14.73 6.42 -6.90
N PRO A 132 -13.96 5.32 -6.97
CA PRO A 132 -12.76 5.16 -6.15
C PRO A 132 -11.61 6.06 -6.61
N THR A 133 -10.88 6.62 -5.64
CA THR A 133 -9.76 7.53 -5.87
C THR A 133 -8.46 6.76 -6.14
N ALA A 134 -7.75 7.13 -7.20
CA ALA A 134 -6.50 6.48 -7.59
C ALA A 134 -5.34 6.78 -6.61
N VAL A 135 -4.46 5.79 -6.42
CA VAL A 135 -3.26 5.87 -5.56
C VAL A 135 -2.35 7.02 -5.98
N GLU A 136 -2.20 7.22 -7.29
CA GLU A 136 -1.36 8.27 -7.88
C GLU A 136 -1.80 9.69 -7.51
N THR A 137 -3.06 9.89 -7.19
CA THR A 137 -3.58 11.19 -6.73
C THR A 137 -3.22 11.46 -5.28
N ILE A 138 -3.27 10.43 -4.44
CA ILE A 138 -3.16 10.57 -2.98
C ILE A 138 -1.72 10.46 -2.49
N VAL A 139 -0.96 9.47 -2.97
CA VAL A 139 0.38 9.15 -2.48
C VAL A 139 1.36 10.34 -2.58
N PRO A 140 1.37 11.16 -3.65
CA PRO A 140 2.27 12.31 -3.75
C PRO A 140 2.07 13.35 -2.64
N THR A 141 0.86 13.48 -2.09
CA THR A 141 0.51 14.50 -1.11
C THR A 141 1.26 14.33 0.21
N TYR A 142 1.59 13.10 0.58
CA TYR A 142 2.27 12.81 1.86
C TYR A 142 3.66 12.18 1.71
N LEU A 143 3.99 11.46 0.62
CA LEU A 143 5.32 10.88 0.42
C LEU A 143 6.40 11.92 0.07
N SER A 144 6.01 13.14 -0.32
CA SER A 144 6.95 14.24 -0.58
C SER A 144 7.89 14.53 0.61
N ARG A 145 7.46 14.26 1.85
CA ARG A 145 8.28 14.42 3.06
C ARG A 145 9.52 13.52 3.11
N TYR A 146 9.55 12.42 2.35
CA TYR A 146 10.66 11.48 2.29
C TYR A 146 11.70 11.80 1.21
N ARG A 147 11.50 12.87 0.42
CA ARG A 147 12.47 13.38 -0.56
C ARG A 147 13.73 13.91 0.13
N LYS A 148 14.82 14.05 -0.60
CA LYS A 148 15.98 14.83 -0.14
C LYS A 148 15.54 16.29 0.10
N GLY A 149 15.81 16.84 1.29
CA GLY A 149 15.32 18.16 1.69
C GLY A 149 13.91 18.20 2.28
N GLY A 150 13.22 17.05 2.37
CA GLY A 150 11.89 16.93 2.96
C GLY A 150 10.84 17.75 2.19
N ARG A 151 9.83 18.28 2.93
CA ARG A 151 8.79 19.17 2.37
C ARG A 151 9.36 20.51 1.86
N LEU A 152 10.51 20.95 2.39
CA LEU A 152 11.18 22.19 2.02
C LEU A 152 12.20 22.01 0.89
N GLY A 153 12.47 20.79 0.48
CA GLY A 153 13.31 20.50 -0.67
C GLY A 153 12.63 21.04 -1.92
N ARG A 154 13.09 22.19 -2.42
CA ARG A 154 12.63 22.80 -3.67
C ARG A 154 12.72 21.77 -4.80
N ALA A 155 11.66 21.68 -5.61
CA ALA A 155 11.78 21.17 -6.96
C ALA A 155 12.82 22.03 -7.66
N SER A 156 14.04 21.52 -7.81
CA SER A 156 14.96 22.10 -8.78
C SER A 156 14.32 21.91 -10.14
N ILE A 157 13.73 22.96 -10.63
CA ILE A 157 13.33 23.12 -12.02
C ILE A 157 14.63 23.17 -12.80
N VAL A 158 14.94 22.15 -13.57
CA VAL A 158 15.83 22.16 -14.73
C VAL A 158 15.06 21.52 -15.85
#